data_e4d663f0067be0d06a07d8fad4e7415d
#
_entry.id   e4d663f0067be0d06a07d8fad4e7415d
#
_cell.length_a   1.000
_cell.length_b   1.000
_cell.length_c   1.000
_cell.angle_alpha   90.00
_cell.angle_beta   90.00
_cell.angle_gamma   90.00
#
_symmetry.space_group_name_H-M   'P 1'
#
loop_
_entity.id
_entity.type
_entity.pdbx_description
1 polymer ?
#
loop_
_entity_poly.entity_id
_entity_poly.type
_entity_poly.pdbx_seq_one_letter_code
_entity_poly.pdbx_strand_id
1 'polypeptide(L)'
;RVLKALKEDFRLLDHLKALESCVLLAQGDFALQLVDGFDAAAQKRRGAFGSSGADAVAALDRAVRNSNACRLFEGAVQRLKVVVLEGDGVSFGLDYDAQPPIDAVVDAGAREFYARAFSALRSRRRVEARLTDAWRSLALARRVRGLGAPERKALRKAALARNEMATLSATVSAHVADAFAGAWKRLDQDVGKADGLDAVRRAHRAYLDAIASDALFAPRSGIPEEGVPPDEDLAAGALATHLEAVLQAAQRFCALVDAFVADAVAGDSRAQTLAARLDDSTAHFRAAARRFTRLLKRASEDEPEATKLAFRLEVVGQAVE
;
A
#
# COMPACT_ATOMS: atom_id res chain seq x y z
N ARG A 1 35.57 15.63 1.90
CA ARG A 1 35.72 15.07 0.54
C ARG A 1 34.73 13.92 0.31
N VAL A 2 34.68 12.91 1.18
CA VAL A 2 33.76 11.74 1.04
C VAL A 2 32.31 12.16 0.89
N LEU A 3 31.82 13.08 1.73
CA LEU A 3 30.44 13.54 1.69
C LEU A 3 30.10 14.26 0.36
N LYS A 4 31.04 15.05 -0.18
CA LYS A 4 30.87 15.73 -1.45
C LYS A 4 30.75 14.71 -2.59
N ALA A 5 31.66 13.74 -2.63
CA ALA A 5 31.61 12.66 -3.61
C ALA A 5 30.26 11.89 -3.52
N LEU A 6 29.79 11.55 -2.30
CA LEU A 6 28.55 10.85 -2.09
C LEU A 6 27.31 11.63 -2.62
N LYS A 7 27.29 12.95 -2.40
CA LYS A 7 26.19 13.82 -2.87
C LYS A 7 26.25 14.13 -4.36
N GLU A 8 27.44 14.47 -4.87
CA GLU A 8 27.60 14.98 -6.24
C GLU A 8 27.95 13.87 -7.23
N ASP A 9 29.00 13.06 -6.95
CA ASP A 9 29.49 12.04 -7.89
C ASP A 9 28.57 10.81 -7.90
N PHE A 10 28.11 10.39 -6.72
CA PHE A 10 27.22 9.22 -6.56
C PHE A 10 25.74 9.57 -6.48
N ARG A 11 25.37 10.85 -6.54
CA ARG A 11 23.99 11.33 -6.62
C ARG A 11 23.07 10.66 -5.58
N LEU A 12 23.48 10.59 -4.32
CA LEU A 12 22.77 9.90 -3.23
C LEU A 12 21.27 10.27 -3.17
N LEU A 13 20.94 11.56 -3.29
CA LEU A 13 19.54 12.01 -3.24
C LEU A 13 18.69 11.41 -4.36
N ASP A 14 19.26 11.17 -5.53
CA ASP A 14 18.53 10.52 -6.63
C ASP A 14 18.23 9.05 -6.31
N HIS A 15 19.17 8.35 -5.64
CA HIS A 15 18.93 6.99 -5.17
C HIS A 15 17.85 6.94 -4.11
N LEU A 16 17.87 7.85 -3.13
CA LEU A 16 16.84 7.94 -2.09
C LEU A 16 15.47 8.33 -2.69
N LYS A 17 15.46 9.24 -3.68
CA LYS A 17 14.23 9.63 -4.38
C LYS A 17 13.68 8.50 -5.26
N ALA A 18 14.55 7.71 -5.88
CA ALA A 18 14.12 6.52 -6.62
C ALA A 18 13.48 5.48 -5.68
N LEU A 19 14.04 5.29 -4.48
CA LEU A 19 13.45 4.42 -3.45
C LEU A 19 12.06 4.92 -3.04
N GLU A 20 11.91 6.21 -2.75
CA GLU A 20 10.60 6.80 -2.44
C GLU A 20 9.62 6.61 -3.60
N SER A 21 10.03 6.95 -4.80
CA SER A 21 9.15 6.96 -5.98
C SER A 21 8.73 5.56 -6.41
N CYS A 22 9.67 4.60 -6.41
CA CYS A 22 9.45 3.26 -6.94
C CYS A 22 9.13 2.23 -5.85
N VAL A 23 9.90 2.19 -4.75
CA VAL A 23 9.69 1.19 -3.70
C VAL A 23 8.57 1.61 -2.76
N LEU A 24 8.47 2.87 -2.39
CA LEU A 24 7.34 3.38 -1.61
C LEU A 24 6.13 3.75 -2.49
N LEU A 25 6.14 3.39 -3.78
CA LEU A 25 5.02 3.57 -4.72
C LEU A 25 4.46 5.00 -4.74
N ALA A 26 5.30 6.01 -4.46
CA ALA A 26 4.88 7.40 -4.49
C ALA A 26 4.62 7.90 -5.92
N GLN A 27 5.25 7.27 -6.94
CA GLN A 27 5.02 7.59 -8.34
C GLN A 27 3.86 6.75 -8.91
N GLY A 28 2.71 7.38 -9.12
CA GLY A 28 1.45 6.70 -9.43
C GLY A 28 1.44 5.93 -10.76
N ASP A 29 2.06 6.44 -11.82
CA ASP A 29 2.15 5.79 -13.14
C ASP A 29 3.00 4.52 -13.09
N PHE A 30 4.11 4.54 -12.36
CA PHE A 30 4.95 3.38 -12.09
C PHE A 30 4.20 2.36 -11.21
N ALA A 31 3.62 2.83 -10.10
CA ALA A 31 2.92 1.99 -9.12
C ALA A 31 1.78 1.19 -9.75
N LEU A 32 0.95 1.85 -10.58
CA LEU A 32 -0.18 1.19 -11.25
C LEU A 32 0.30 0.05 -12.15
N GLN A 33 1.27 0.32 -13.02
CA GLN A 33 1.76 -0.66 -13.99
C GLN A 33 2.48 -1.84 -13.30
N LEU A 34 3.25 -1.56 -12.24
CA LEU A 34 3.94 -2.59 -11.50
C LEU A 34 2.98 -3.52 -10.75
N VAL A 35 2.01 -2.95 -10.04
CA VAL A 35 1.04 -3.73 -9.25
C VAL A 35 0.20 -4.62 -10.16
N ASP A 36 -0.32 -4.08 -11.27
CA ASP A 36 -1.09 -4.84 -12.25
C ASP A 36 -0.24 -5.95 -12.89
N GLY A 37 1.01 -5.64 -13.23
CA GLY A 37 1.94 -6.61 -13.81
C GLY A 37 2.31 -7.74 -12.85
N PHE A 38 2.54 -7.44 -11.57
CA PHE A 38 2.82 -8.44 -10.54
C PHE A 38 1.61 -9.32 -10.24
N ASP A 39 0.41 -8.77 -10.25
CA ASP A 39 -0.82 -9.53 -10.05
C ASP A 39 -1.10 -10.46 -11.25
N ALA A 40 -0.87 -10.01 -12.48
CA ALA A 40 -0.96 -10.83 -13.67
C ALA A 40 0.07 -11.99 -13.66
N ALA A 41 1.32 -11.72 -13.27
CA ALA A 41 2.36 -12.73 -13.14
C ALA A 41 2.01 -13.78 -12.06
N ALA A 42 1.47 -13.35 -10.92
CA ALA A 42 1.04 -14.24 -9.85
C ALA A 42 -0.16 -15.13 -10.25
N GLN A 43 -1.09 -14.59 -11.04
CA GLN A 43 -2.24 -15.36 -11.55
C GLN A 43 -1.82 -16.44 -12.56
N LYS A 44 -0.88 -16.15 -13.47
CA LYS A 44 -0.35 -17.11 -14.43
C LYS A 44 0.27 -18.34 -13.75
N ARG A 45 1.00 -18.15 -12.65
CA ARG A 45 1.62 -19.26 -11.91
C ARG A 45 0.60 -20.18 -11.23
N ARG A 46 -0.59 -19.72 -10.89
CA ARG A 46 -1.65 -20.59 -10.33
C ARG A 46 -2.20 -21.57 -11.36
N GLY A 47 -1.99 -21.32 -12.66
CA GLY A 47 -2.49 -22.13 -13.76
C GLY A 47 -1.46 -22.99 -14.49
N ALA A 48 -0.15 -22.79 -14.31
CA ALA A 48 0.89 -23.51 -15.05
C ALA A 48 2.17 -23.69 -14.25
N PHE A 49 2.82 -24.83 -14.39
CA PHE A 49 4.17 -25.11 -13.88
C PHE A 49 5.18 -24.25 -14.66
N GLY A 50 5.80 -23.26 -14.00
CA GLY A 50 7.02 -22.62 -14.48
C GLY A 50 6.94 -21.11 -14.80
N SER A 51 8.03 -20.41 -14.58
CA SER A 51 8.45 -19.07 -15.05
C SER A 51 7.86 -17.80 -14.44
N SER A 52 7.26 -17.80 -13.27
CA SER A 52 6.67 -16.58 -12.69
C SER A 52 7.67 -15.45 -12.36
N GLY A 53 8.93 -15.80 -12.10
CA GLY A 53 9.98 -14.80 -11.83
C GLY A 53 10.28 -13.94 -13.06
N ALA A 54 10.38 -14.55 -14.24
CA ALA A 54 10.63 -13.86 -15.51
C ALA A 54 9.48 -12.91 -15.88
N ASP A 55 8.22 -13.33 -15.67
CA ASP A 55 7.05 -12.47 -15.92
C ASP A 55 7.04 -11.25 -14.98
N ALA A 56 7.44 -11.42 -13.72
CA ALA A 56 7.51 -10.32 -12.78
C ALA A 56 8.68 -9.35 -13.09
N VAL A 57 9.83 -9.87 -13.53
CA VAL A 57 10.94 -9.03 -14.02
C VAL A 57 10.50 -8.24 -15.26
N ALA A 58 9.82 -8.88 -16.21
CA ALA A 58 9.29 -8.21 -17.39
C ALA A 58 8.22 -7.16 -17.04
N ALA A 59 7.47 -7.36 -15.95
CA ALA A 59 6.52 -6.38 -15.44
C ALA A 59 7.23 -5.16 -14.84
N LEU A 60 8.31 -5.38 -14.08
CA LEU A 60 9.15 -4.28 -13.57
C LEU A 60 9.77 -3.47 -14.72
N ASP A 61 10.39 -4.14 -15.69
CA ASP A 61 10.96 -3.50 -16.86
C ASP A 61 9.96 -2.63 -17.62
N ARG A 62 8.73 -3.13 -17.78
CA ARG A 62 7.64 -2.41 -18.43
C ARG A 62 7.20 -1.21 -17.63
N ALA A 63 7.04 -1.37 -16.31
CA ALA A 63 6.67 -0.28 -15.41
C ALA A 63 7.72 0.86 -15.43
N VAL A 64 9.00 0.49 -15.43
CA VAL A 64 10.11 1.46 -15.54
C VAL A 64 10.06 2.21 -16.87
N ARG A 65 9.96 1.50 -18.01
CA ARG A 65 10.02 2.12 -19.36
C ARG A 65 8.82 2.99 -19.66
N ASN A 66 7.64 2.62 -19.19
CA ASN A 66 6.39 3.30 -19.48
C ASN A 66 6.03 4.40 -18.47
N SER A 67 6.84 4.57 -17.43
CA SER A 67 6.66 5.62 -16.41
C SER A 67 7.73 6.70 -16.53
N ASN A 68 7.51 7.81 -15.83
CA ASN A 68 8.52 8.86 -15.72
C ASN A 68 9.74 8.47 -14.86
N ALA A 69 9.69 7.32 -14.15
CA ALA A 69 10.77 6.86 -13.29
C ALA A 69 12.10 6.72 -14.02
N CYS A 70 12.08 6.19 -15.25
CA CYS A 70 13.28 6.03 -16.09
C CYS A 70 13.95 7.38 -16.42
N ARG A 71 13.16 8.44 -16.62
CA ARG A 71 13.70 9.78 -16.94
C ARG A 71 14.20 10.53 -15.72
N LEU A 72 13.52 10.35 -14.58
CA LEU A 72 13.80 11.11 -13.36
C LEU A 72 14.99 10.54 -12.58
N PHE A 73 15.19 9.22 -12.65
CA PHE A 73 16.13 8.50 -11.79
C PHE A 73 17.00 7.53 -12.56
N GLU A 74 17.53 7.97 -13.73
CA GLU A 74 18.42 7.18 -14.56
C GLU A 74 19.61 6.63 -13.75
N GLY A 75 19.90 5.35 -13.90
CA GLY A 75 20.92 4.64 -13.13
C GLY A 75 20.46 4.12 -11.76
N ALA A 76 19.65 4.87 -11.00
CA ALA A 76 19.10 4.40 -9.73
C ALA A 76 17.99 3.34 -9.94
N VAL A 77 17.12 3.54 -10.93
CA VAL A 77 16.02 2.63 -11.23
C VAL A 77 16.51 1.26 -11.74
N GLN A 78 17.66 1.21 -12.40
CA GLN A 78 18.27 -0.04 -12.87
C GLN A 78 18.75 -0.96 -11.73
N ARG A 79 18.83 -0.44 -10.51
CA ARG A 79 19.20 -1.19 -9.30
C ARG A 79 17.99 -1.84 -8.59
N LEU A 80 16.79 -1.64 -9.10
CA LEU A 80 15.60 -2.34 -8.61
C LEU A 80 15.64 -3.80 -9.01
N LYS A 81 15.37 -4.69 -8.07
CA LYS A 81 15.32 -6.14 -8.27
C LYS A 81 13.98 -6.70 -7.80
N VAL A 82 13.46 -7.64 -8.57
CA VAL A 82 12.28 -8.41 -8.16
C VAL A 82 12.70 -9.53 -7.21
N VAL A 83 12.00 -9.64 -6.09
CA VAL A 83 12.14 -10.73 -5.14
C VAL A 83 10.87 -11.57 -5.14
N VAL A 84 11.02 -12.88 -5.21
CA VAL A 84 9.90 -13.82 -5.08
C VAL A 84 9.68 -14.07 -3.59
N LEU A 85 8.48 -13.80 -3.11
CA LEU A 85 8.08 -14.04 -1.74
C LEU A 85 7.25 -15.33 -1.70
N GLU A 86 7.76 -16.34 -1.02
CA GLU A 86 7.09 -17.62 -0.82
C GLU A 86 6.20 -17.58 0.43
N GLY A 87 4.96 -18.04 0.31
CA GLY A 87 3.94 -18.07 1.37
C GLY A 87 2.74 -18.88 0.90
N ASP A 88 1.55 -18.63 1.43
CA ASP A 88 0.28 -19.26 1.00
C ASP A 88 -0.08 -18.99 -0.47
N GLY A 89 0.80 -18.36 -1.21
CA GLY A 89 0.75 -18.07 -2.64
C GLY A 89 2.00 -17.35 -3.08
N VAL A 90 2.22 -17.28 -4.41
CA VAL A 90 3.34 -16.52 -4.95
C VAL A 90 3.03 -15.05 -4.92
N SER A 91 3.89 -14.30 -4.30
CA SER A 91 3.90 -12.85 -4.26
C SER A 91 5.25 -12.32 -4.72
N PHE A 92 5.30 -11.09 -5.19
CA PHE A 92 6.54 -10.45 -5.64
C PHE A 92 6.79 -9.20 -4.79
N GLY A 93 8.05 -9.01 -4.41
CA GLY A 93 8.55 -7.84 -3.74
C GLY A 93 9.54 -7.07 -4.62
N LEU A 94 9.92 -5.88 -4.17
CA LEU A 94 11.05 -5.14 -4.71
C LEU A 94 12.15 -5.07 -3.67
N ASP A 95 13.38 -5.28 -4.12
CA ASP A 95 14.61 -4.98 -3.39
C ASP A 95 15.44 -3.96 -4.18
N TYR A 96 16.38 -3.35 -3.51
CA TYR A 96 17.27 -2.35 -4.09
C TYR A 96 18.73 -2.77 -3.93
N ASP A 97 19.44 -2.90 -5.04
CA ASP A 97 20.86 -3.23 -5.07
C ASP A 97 21.71 -2.01 -4.69
N ALA A 98 21.80 -1.74 -3.40
CA ALA A 98 22.65 -0.68 -2.87
C ALA A 98 24.12 -1.11 -2.93
N GLN A 99 24.84 -0.59 -3.90
CA GLN A 99 26.29 -0.82 -4.02
C GLN A 99 27.09 0.30 -3.32
N PRO A 100 28.34 0.03 -2.91
CA PRO A 100 29.21 1.06 -2.37
C PRO A 100 29.31 2.28 -3.32
N PRO A 101 29.27 3.49 -2.78
CA PRO A 101 29.15 3.86 -1.37
C PRO A 101 27.71 4.09 -0.87
N ILE A 102 26.68 3.82 -1.69
CA ILE A 102 25.25 4.05 -1.34
C ILE A 102 24.81 3.12 -0.20
N ASP A 103 25.35 1.90 -0.14
CA ASP A 103 25.10 0.90 0.91
C ASP A 103 25.48 1.40 2.32
N ALA A 104 26.39 2.37 2.41
CA ALA A 104 26.71 3.01 3.67
C ALA A 104 25.55 3.81 4.27
N VAL A 105 24.56 4.22 3.47
CA VAL A 105 23.35 4.93 3.89
C VAL A 105 22.12 4.01 3.79
N VAL A 106 21.97 3.29 2.69
CA VAL A 106 20.91 2.31 2.47
C VAL A 106 21.41 0.93 2.88
N ASP A 107 21.56 0.73 4.18
CA ASP A 107 22.05 -0.50 4.79
C ASP A 107 21.03 -1.66 4.70
N ALA A 108 21.40 -2.83 5.20
CA ALA A 108 20.52 -4.01 5.18
C ALA A 108 19.21 -3.78 5.93
N GLY A 109 19.25 -3.08 7.08
CA GLY A 109 18.05 -2.76 7.85
C GLY A 109 17.13 -1.77 7.12
N ALA A 110 17.70 -0.80 6.41
CA ALA A 110 16.91 0.09 5.55
C ALA A 110 16.25 -0.67 4.41
N ARG A 111 16.96 -1.58 3.73
CA ARG A 111 16.39 -2.40 2.65
C ARG A 111 15.26 -3.31 3.14
N GLU A 112 15.42 -3.91 4.30
CA GLU A 112 14.35 -4.71 4.92
C GLU A 112 13.11 -3.88 5.22
N PHE A 113 13.28 -2.64 5.73
CA PHE A 113 12.18 -1.71 5.93
C PHE A 113 11.48 -1.40 4.60
N TYR A 114 12.23 -1.04 3.56
CA TYR A 114 11.67 -0.75 2.23
C TYR A 114 10.90 -1.94 1.64
N ALA A 115 11.38 -3.16 1.81
CA ALA A 115 10.70 -4.36 1.34
C ALA A 115 9.35 -4.59 2.06
N ARG A 116 9.30 -4.38 3.38
CA ARG A 116 8.06 -4.48 4.17
C ARG A 116 7.08 -3.37 3.81
N ALA A 117 7.55 -2.12 3.70
CA ALA A 117 6.76 -0.99 3.30
C ALA A 117 6.17 -1.17 1.88
N PHE A 118 6.96 -1.68 0.94
CA PHE A 118 6.50 -2.03 -0.40
C PHE A 118 5.34 -3.03 -0.36
N SER A 119 5.47 -4.11 0.43
CA SER A 119 4.43 -5.13 0.55
C SER A 119 3.10 -4.53 1.07
N ALA A 120 3.17 -3.71 2.12
CA ALA A 120 1.99 -3.04 2.68
C ALA A 120 1.35 -2.05 1.70
N LEU A 121 2.16 -1.23 1.02
CA LEU A 121 1.66 -0.27 0.02
C LEU A 121 1.07 -0.96 -1.19
N ARG A 122 1.70 -2.03 -1.66
CA ARG A 122 1.16 -2.86 -2.75
C ARG A 122 -0.19 -3.45 -2.39
N SER A 123 -0.36 -3.97 -1.16
CA SER A 123 -1.66 -4.46 -0.67
C SER A 123 -2.73 -3.37 -0.74
N ARG A 124 -2.43 -2.15 -0.28
CA ARG A 124 -3.32 -1.00 -0.35
C ARG A 124 -3.71 -0.64 -1.79
N ARG A 125 -2.74 -0.51 -2.68
CA ARG A 125 -2.97 -0.20 -4.12
C ARG A 125 -3.82 -1.27 -4.80
N ARG A 126 -3.59 -2.53 -4.47
CA ARG A 126 -4.39 -3.65 -4.97
C ARG A 126 -5.85 -3.54 -4.54
N VAL A 127 -6.13 -3.16 -3.29
CA VAL A 127 -7.50 -2.93 -2.82
C VAL A 127 -8.18 -1.80 -3.60
N GLU A 128 -7.48 -0.68 -3.83
CA GLU A 128 -8.00 0.45 -4.61
C GLU A 128 -8.36 0.03 -6.05
N ALA A 129 -7.48 -0.74 -6.70
CA ALA A 129 -7.74 -1.27 -8.04
C ALA A 129 -8.98 -2.18 -8.03
N ARG A 130 -9.06 -3.14 -7.09
CA ARG A 130 -10.21 -4.05 -6.95
C ARG A 130 -11.52 -3.32 -6.66
N LEU A 131 -11.50 -2.28 -5.85
CA LEU A 131 -12.67 -1.43 -5.60
C LEU A 131 -13.10 -0.67 -6.85
N THR A 132 -12.15 -0.26 -7.69
CA THR A 132 -12.43 0.37 -8.98
C THR A 132 -13.07 -0.61 -9.96
N ASP A 133 -12.56 -1.84 -10.04
CA ASP A 133 -13.13 -2.90 -10.88
C ASP A 133 -14.53 -3.30 -10.40
N ALA A 134 -14.73 -3.45 -9.09
CA ALA A 134 -16.04 -3.70 -8.51
C ALA A 134 -17.06 -2.60 -8.87
N TRP A 135 -16.64 -1.33 -8.90
CA TRP A 135 -17.49 -0.24 -9.38
C TRP A 135 -17.89 -0.41 -10.84
N ARG A 136 -16.95 -0.77 -11.72
CA ARG A 136 -17.21 -1.01 -13.15
C ARG A 136 -18.20 -2.18 -13.32
N SER A 137 -17.96 -3.30 -12.62
CA SER A 137 -18.82 -4.49 -12.65
C SER A 137 -20.25 -4.16 -12.19
N LEU A 138 -20.39 -3.44 -11.07
CA LEU A 138 -21.70 -3.01 -10.57
C LEU A 138 -22.41 -2.03 -11.51
N ALA A 139 -21.67 -1.11 -12.15
CA ALA A 139 -22.22 -0.17 -13.12
C ALA A 139 -22.73 -0.86 -14.40
N LEU A 140 -22.00 -1.88 -14.88
CA LEU A 140 -22.43 -2.70 -16.00
C LEU A 140 -23.66 -3.57 -15.66
N ALA A 141 -23.65 -4.22 -14.48
CA ALA A 141 -24.75 -5.05 -14.04
C ALA A 141 -26.09 -4.28 -13.93
N ARG A 142 -26.06 -3.01 -13.54
CA ARG A 142 -27.26 -2.15 -13.51
C ARG A 142 -27.93 -1.96 -14.87
N ARG A 143 -27.22 -2.16 -15.97
CA ARG A 143 -27.74 -2.02 -17.35
C ARG A 143 -28.36 -3.32 -17.87
N VAL A 144 -28.17 -4.44 -17.16
CA VAL A 144 -28.72 -5.75 -17.57
C VAL A 144 -30.25 -5.73 -17.45
N ARG A 145 -30.92 -6.08 -18.54
CA ARG A 145 -32.38 -6.22 -18.57
C ARG A 145 -32.78 -7.57 -17.94
N GLY A 146 -33.90 -7.60 -17.24
CA GLY A 146 -34.41 -8.85 -16.66
C GLY A 146 -34.03 -9.09 -15.19
N LEU A 147 -33.18 -8.25 -14.58
CA LEU A 147 -32.92 -8.37 -13.15
C LEU A 147 -34.17 -8.15 -12.30
N GLY A 148 -34.40 -9.03 -11.33
CA GLY A 148 -35.49 -8.93 -10.37
C GLY A 148 -35.35 -7.76 -9.40
N ALA A 149 -36.40 -7.48 -8.65
CA ALA A 149 -36.34 -6.43 -7.62
C ALA A 149 -35.33 -6.73 -6.49
N PRO A 150 -35.17 -7.99 -6.03
CA PRO A 150 -34.12 -8.35 -5.04
C PRO A 150 -32.71 -8.07 -5.53
N GLU A 151 -32.38 -8.46 -6.76
CA GLU A 151 -31.04 -8.27 -7.35
C GLU A 151 -30.75 -6.78 -7.52
N ARG A 152 -31.69 -5.99 -7.99
CA ARG A 152 -31.54 -4.53 -8.09
C ARG A 152 -31.34 -3.88 -6.72
N LYS A 153 -32.01 -4.37 -5.67
CA LYS A 153 -31.79 -3.90 -4.29
C LYS A 153 -30.38 -4.24 -3.80
N ALA A 154 -29.93 -5.46 -4.06
CA ALA A 154 -28.57 -5.92 -3.69
C ALA A 154 -27.49 -5.10 -4.42
N LEU A 155 -27.63 -4.84 -5.74
CA LEU A 155 -26.72 -3.98 -6.50
C LEU A 155 -26.61 -2.57 -5.91
N ARG A 156 -27.75 -1.97 -5.48
CA ARG A 156 -27.69 -0.65 -4.84
C ARG A 156 -26.96 -0.67 -3.51
N LYS A 157 -27.24 -1.66 -2.64
CA LYS A 157 -26.54 -1.83 -1.37
C LYS A 157 -25.05 -2.05 -1.56
N ALA A 158 -24.67 -2.95 -2.49
CA ALA A 158 -23.28 -3.23 -2.80
C ALA A 158 -22.54 -1.98 -3.31
N ALA A 159 -23.18 -1.15 -4.11
CA ALA A 159 -22.58 0.09 -4.59
C ALA A 159 -22.35 1.10 -3.46
N LEU A 160 -23.28 1.21 -2.49
CA LEU A 160 -23.09 2.07 -1.32
C LEU A 160 -21.95 1.57 -0.44
N ALA A 161 -21.92 0.28 -0.13
CA ALA A 161 -20.86 -0.35 0.66
C ALA A 161 -19.48 -0.18 -0.02
N ARG A 162 -19.42 -0.40 -1.34
CA ARG A 162 -18.19 -0.14 -2.13
C ARG A 162 -17.73 1.30 -2.00
N ASN A 163 -18.66 2.28 -2.04
CA ASN A 163 -18.28 3.68 -1.89
C ASN A 163 -17.73 3.98 -0.48
N GLU A 164 -18.31 3.43 0.58
CA GLU A 164 -17.78 3.52 1.94
C GLU A 164 -16.33 2.99 2.00
N MET A 165 -16.09 1.80 1.44
CA MET A 165 -14.76 1.18 1.37
C MET A 165 -13.76 2.03 0.58
N ALA A 166 -14.18 2.56 -0.57
CA ALA A 166 -13.33 3.37 -1.42
C ALA A 166 -12.96 4.72 -0.76
N THR A 167 -13.93 5.34 -0.07
CA THR A 167 -13.68 6.59 0.64
C THR A 167 -12.67 6.40 1.77
N LEU A 168 -12.83 5.34 2.58
CA LEU A 168 -11.86 5.02 3.63
C LEU A 168 -10.48 4.76 3.05
N SER A 169 -10.38 3.91 2.01
CA SER A 169 -9.10 3.60 1.36
C SER A 169 -8.42 4.86 0.79
N ALA A 170 -9.18 5.71 0.09
CA ALA A 170 -8.66 6.96 -0.48
C ALA A 170 -8.19 7.94 0.60
N THR A 171 -8.91 8.04 1.72
CA THR A 171 -8.52 8.91 2.84
C THR A 171 -7.20 8.45 3.47
N VAL A 172 -7.04 7.14 3.69
CA VAL A 172 -5.78 6.57 4.19
C VAL A 172 -4.65 6.81 3.20
N SER A 173 -4.88 6.59 1.91
CA SER A 173 -3.85 6.80 0.88
C SER A 173 -3.43 8.27 0.75
N ALA A 174 -4.36 9.21 0.88
CA ALA A 174 -4.03 10.63 0.91
C ALA A 174 -3.19 11.00 2.13
N HIS A 175 -3.52 10.44 3.30
CA HIS A 175 -2.73 10.64 4.52
C HIS A 175 -1.29 10.12 4.35
N VAL A 176 -1.13 8.91 3.81
CA VAL A 176 0.20 8.32 3.54
C VAL A 176 1.01 9.17 2.56
N ALA A 177 0.37 9.69 1.50
CA ALA A 177 1.05 10.56 0.54
C ALA A 177 1.57 11.85 1.19
N ASP A 178 0.78 12.46 2.07
CA ASP A 178 1.18 13.66 2.81
C ASP A 178 2.31 13.37 3.82
N ALA A 179 2.26 12.22 4.49
CA ALA A 179 3.31 11.75 5.38
C ALA A 179 4.64 11.61 4.64
N PHE A 180 4.64 10.98 3.47
CA PHE A 180 5.83 10.84 2.62
C PHE A 180 6.38 12.20 2.19
N ALA A 181 5.52 13.09 1.70
CA ALA A 181 5.95 14.43 1.28
C ALA A 181 6.57 15.23 2.44
N GLY A 182 5.99 15.14 3.64
CA GLY A 182 6.51 15.78 4.84
C GLY A 182 7.85 15.19 5.30
N ALA A 183 7.96 13.88 5.32
CA ALA A 183 9.19 13.18 5.68
C ALA A 183 10.32 13.45 4.68
N TRP A 184 10.01 13.43 3.38
CA TRP A 184 10.98 13.75 2.33
C TRP A 184 11.54 15.16 2.46
N LYS A 185 10.68 16.15 2.70
CA LYS A 185 11.12 17.53 2.89
C LYS A 185 12.11 17.68 4.04
N ARG A 186 11.87 16.96 5.15
CA ARG A 186 12.82 16.93 6.29
C ARG A 186 14.13 16.27 5.91
N LEU A 187 14.08 15.09 5.25
CA LEU A 187 15.27 14.37 4.80
C LEU A 187 16.15 15.25 3.89
N ASP A 188 15.56 15.88 2.88
CA ASP A 188 16.30 16.75 1.93
C ASP A 188 17.01 17.89 2.64
N GLN A 189 16.33 18.56 3.61
CA GLN A 189 16.91 19.62 4.41
C GLN A 189 18.05 19.12 5.30
N ASP A 190 17.89 17.97 5.95
CA ASP A 190 18.88 17.42 6.89
C ASP A 190 20.10 16.90 6.15
N VAL A 191 19.90 16.23 5.01
CA VAL A 191 21.00 15.83 4.13
C VAL A 191 21.72 17.06 3.57
N GLY A 192 20.99 18.13 3.23
CA GLY A 192 21.58 19.40 2.78
C GLY A 192 22.55 19.99 3.82
N LYS A 193 22.18 19.96 5.09
CA LYS A 193 22.94 20.51 6.22
C LYS A 193 24.00 19.56 6.79
N ALA A 194 23.97 18.28 6.39
CA ALA A 194 24.89 17.27 6.94
C ALA A 194 26.33 17.61 6.68
N ASP A 195 27.15 17.50 7.71
CA ASP A 195 28.61 17.75 7.71
C ASP A 195 29.45 16.48 7.54
N GLY A 196 28.86 15.30 7.73
CA GLY A 196 29.52 14.00 7.64
C GLY A 196 28.55 12.87 7.25
N LEU A 197 29.14 11.70 6.96
CA LEU A 197 28.39 10.49 6.59
C LEU A 197 27.41 10.07 7.68
N ASP A 198 27.82 10.14 8.95
CA ASP A 198 26.98 9.76 10.08
C ASP A 198 25.75 10.68 10.24
N ALA A 199 25.87 11.97 9.89
CA ALA A 199 24.75 12.89 9.87
C ALA A 199 23.74 12.49 8.77
N VAL A 200 24.24 12.11 7.58
CA VAL A 200 23.38 11.60 6.49
C VAL A 200 22.68 10.29 6.89
N ARG A 201 23.38 9.38 7.54
CA ARG A 201 22.81 8.11 8.03
C ARG A 201 21.72 8.36 9.06
N ARG A 202 21.96 9.28 10.01
CA ARG A 202 20.93 9.66 11.00
C ARG A 202 19.72 10.30 10.33
N ALA A 203 19.91 11.19 9.36
CA ALA A 203 18.82 11.81 8.61
C ALA A 203 17.99 10.77 7.86
N HIS A 204 18.63 9.80 7.20
CA HIS A 204 17.92 8.72 6.50
C HIS A 204 17.19 7.81 7.48
N ARG A 205 17.79 7.47 8.63
CA ARG A 205 17.11 6.67 9.66
C ARG A 205 15.88 7.38 10.21
N ALA A 206 16.01 8.67 10.56
CA ALA A 206 14.88 9.49 11.02
C ALA A 206 13.76 9.59 9.97
N TYR A 207 14.11 9.62 8.68
CA TYR A 207 13.15 9.54 7.58
C TYR A 207 12.37 8.24 7.57
N LEU A 208 13.06 7.08 7.71
CA LEU A 208 12.42 5.78 7.74
C LEU A 208 11.52 5.61 8.98
N ASP A 209 11.95 6.11 10.13
CA ASP A 209 11.19 6.04 11.37
C ASP A 209 9.93 6.92 11.28
N ALA A 210 10.04 8.13 10.72
CA ALA A 210 8.90 9.00 10.44
C ALA A 210 7.88 8.33 9.48
N ILE A 211 8.35 7.69 8.42
CA ILE A 211 7.46 6.96 7.51
C ILE A 211 6.80 5.77 8.21
N ALA A 212 7.52 5.05 9.07
CA ALA A 212 6.97 3.92 9.79
C ALA A 212 5.79 4.34 10.68
N SER A 213 5.96 5.40 11.45
CA SER A 213 4.91 5.97 12.31
C SER A 213 3.78 6.57 11.48
N ASP A 214 4.11 7.57 10.66
CA ASP A 214 3.12 8.44 10.01
C ASP A 214 2.30 7.72 8.93
N ALA A 215 2.87 6.72 8.25
CA ALA A 215 2.20 5.95 7.20
C ALA A 215 1.52 4.66 7.68
N LEU A 216 1.43 4.44 8.97
CA LEU A 216 0.81 3.26 9.58
C LEU A 216 1.43 1.95 9.06
N PHE A 217 2.75 1.86 9.05
CA PHE A 217 3.46 0.62 8.86
C PHE A 217 3.71 -0.07 10.21
N ALA A 218 3.84 -1.38 10.18
CA ALA A 218 4.30 -2.09 11.36
C ALA A 218 5.71 -1.60 11.74
N PRO A 219 6.00 -1.42 13.03
CA PRO A 219 7.27 -0.90 13.50
C PRO A 219 8.45 -1.71 12.97
N ARG A 220 9.60 -1.06 12.89
CA ARG A 220 10.83 -1.58 12.29
C ARG A 220 11.46 -2.72 13.08
N SER A 221 11.14 -2.86 14.35
CA SER A 221 11.83 -3.75 15.27
C SER A 221 11.28 -5.17 15.33
N GLY A 222 12.11 -6.12 14.89
CA GLY A 222 12.20 -7.42 15.52
C GLY A 222 13.26 -7.44 16.65
N ILE A 223 13.89 -6.33 16.98
CA ILE A 223 14.89 -6.20 18.05
C ILE A 223 14.47 -5.01 18.92
N PRO A 224 14.08 -5.22 20.19
CA PRO A 224 13.83 -4.12 21.11
C PRO A 224 15.12 -3.29 21.22
N GLU A 225 15.08 -2.01 20.84
CA GLU A 225 16.14 -1.10 21.24
C GLU A 225 16.08 -0.96 22.76
N GLU A 226 17.22 -1.21 23.44
CA GLU A 226 17.32 -0.99 24.88
C GLU A 226 16.94 0.45 25.21
N GLY A 227 15.76 0.62 25.85
CA GLY A 227 15.28 1.91 26.33
C GLY A 227 13.96 2.42 25.77
N VAL A 228 13.34 1.75 24.79
CA VAL A 228 11.99 2.10 24.32
C VAL A 228 10.94 1.31 25.08
N PRO A 229 9.93 1.96 25.68
CA PRO A 229 8.85 1.25 26.37
C PRO A 229 8.09 0.35 25.38
N PRO A 230 7.76 -0.90 25.74
CA PRO A 230 7.07 -1.85 24.87
C PRO A 230 5.66 -1.43 24.46
N ASP A 231 5.09 -0.38 25.06
CA ASP A 231 3.72 0.06 24.81
C ASP A 231 3.55 0.91 23.53
N GLU A 232 4.57 1.68 23.10
CA GLU A 232 4.49 2.51 21.89
C GLU A 232 4.57 1.66 20.61
N ASP A 233 5.45 0.66 20.56
CA ASP A 233 5.57 -0.29 19.46
C ASP A 233 4.32 -1.16 19.29
N LEU A 234 3.62 -1.46 20.38
CA LEU A 234 2.37 -2.21 20.38
C LEU A 234 1.21 -1.41 19.76
N ALA A 235 1.15 -0.08 19.97
CA ALA A 235 0.09 0.76 19.44
C ALA A 235 0.18 0.93 17.91
N ALA A 236 1.37 1.23 17.38
CA ALA A 236 1.59 1.37 15.94
C ALA A 236 1.41 0.03 15.20
N GLY A 237 1.90 -1.06 15.76
CA GLY A 237 1.69 -2.41 15.24
C GLY A 237 0.21 -2.82 15.23
N ALA A 238 -0.55 -2.44 16.26
CA ALA A 238 -1.97 -2.69 16.34
C ALA A 238 -2.75 -1.92 15.26
N LEU A 239 -2.44 -0.63 15.03
CA LEU A 239 -3.07 0.17 13.97
C LEU A 239 -2.81 -0.42 12.58
N ALA A 240 -1.58 -0.82 12.29
CA ALA A 240 -1.22 -1.45 11.01
C ALA A 240 -2.00 -2.78 10.81
N THR A 241 -2.09 -3.61 11.85
CA THR A 241 -2.82 -4.88 11.82
C THR A 241 -4.32 -4.67 11.59
N HIS A 242 -4.92 -3.69 12.27
CA HIS A 242 -6.35 -3.40 12.09
C HIS A 242 -6.65 -2.75 10.73
N LEU A 243 -5.75 -1.93 10.20
CA LEU A 243 -5.87 -1.42 8.84
C LEU A 243 -5.81 -2.56 7.81
N GLU A 244 -4.87 -3.50 7.98
CA GLU A 244 -4.79 -4.67 7.09
C GLU A 244 -6.07 -5.52 7.15
N ALA A 245 -6.67 -5.70 8.33
CA ALA A 245 -7.96 -6.39 8.47
C ALA A 245 -9.10 -5.67 7.71
N VAL A 246 -9.12 -4.34 7.71
CA VAL A 246 -10.07 -3.53 6.91
C VAL A 246 -9.85 -3.75 5.43
N LEU A 247 -8.60 -3.73 4.96
CA LEU A 247 -8.25 -3.94 3.56
C LEU A 247 -8.62 -5.35 3.09
N GLN A 248 -8.36 -6.37 3.90
CA GLN A 248 -8.75 -7.75 3.61
C GLN A 248 -10.27 -7.92 3.53
N ALA A 249 -11.02 -7.25 4.41
CA ALA A 249 -12.48 -7.26 4.34
C ALA A 249 -12.98 -6.64 3.04
N ALA A 250 -12.39 -5.53 2.59
CA ALA A 250 -12.71 -4.90 1.30
C ALA A 250 -12.35 -5.80 0.10
N GLN A 251 -11.23 -6.52 0.13
CA GLN A 251 -10.88 -7.49 -0.92
C GLN A 251 -11.89 -8.63 -1.02
N ARG A 252 -12.30 -9.21 0.13
CA ARG A 252 -13.33 -10.27 0.17
C ARG A 252 -14.66 -9.78 -0.39
N PHE A 253 -15.05 -8.56 -0.05
CA PHE A 253 -16.23 -7.92 -0.60
C PHE A 253 -16.15 -7.80 -2.13
N CYS A 254 -15.05 -7.32 -2.69
CA CYS A 254 -14.85 -7.22 -4.14
C CYS A 254 -14.99 -8.58 -4.85
N ALA A 255 -14.41 -9.64 -4.29
CA ALA A 255 -14.56 -10.99 -4.84
C ALA A 255 -16.01 -11.50 -4.84
N LEU A 256 -16.77 -11.17 -3.79
CA LEU A 256 -18.20 -11.47 -3.73
C LEU A 256 -19.02 -10.64 -4.72
N VAL A 257 -18.65 -9.39 -4.98
CA VAL A 257 -19.28 -8.55 -6.01
C VAL A 257 -19.10 -9.17 -7.39
N ASP A 258 -17.88 -9.61 -7.73
CA ASP A 258 -17.63 -10.24 -9.03
C ASP A 258 -18.46 -11.51 -9.21
N ALA A 259 -18.52 -12.38 -8.19
CA ALA A 259 -19.35 -13.59 -8.22
C ALA A 259 -20.85 -13.27 -8.32
N PHE A 260 -21.33 -12.32 -7.53
CA PHE A 260 -22.73 -11.88 -7.55
C PHE A 260 -23.14 -11.31 -8.91
N VAL A 261 -22.30 -10.47 -9.51
CA VAL A 261 -22.56 -9.89 -10.83
C VAL A 261 -22.61 -10.97 -11.90
N ALA A 262 -21.67 -11.93 -11.87
CA ALA A 262 -21.63 -13.03 -12.82
C ALA A 262 -22.93 -13.88 -12.76
N ASP A 263 -23.34 -14.29 -11.55
CA ASP A 263 -24.54 -15.12 -11.36
C ASP A 263 -25.84 -14.33 -11.64
N ALA A 264 -25.90 -13.05 -11.27
CA ALA A 264 -27.06 -12.20 -11.55
C ALA A 264 -27.25 -11.96 -13.06
N VAL A 265 -26.14 -11.81 -13.81
CA VAL A 265 -26.19 -11.68 -15.28
C VAL A 265 -26.59 -13.00 -15.94
N ALA A 266 -26.15 -14.14 -15.40
CA ALA A 266 -26.53 -15.48 -15.88
C ALA A 266 -27.97 -15.87 -15.52
N GLY A 267 -28.65 -15.13 -14.65
CA GLY A 267 -30.00 -15.48 -14.15
C GLY A 267 -29.98 -16.66 -13.18
N ASP A 268 -28.85 -16.91 -12.49
CA ASP A 268 -28.71 -18.03 -11.57
C ASP A 268 -29.35 -17.72 -10.22
N SER A 269 -30.08 -18.73 -9.67
CA SER A 269 -30.69 -18.65 -8.34
C SER A 269 -29.70 -18.38 -7.19
N ARG A 270 -28.42 -18.68 -7.39
CA ARG A 270 -27.34 -18.41 -6.43
C ARG A 270 -27.13 -16.91 -6.17
N ALA A 271 -27.58 -16.02 -7.07
CA ALA A 271 -27.50 -14.58 -6.88
C ALA A 271 -28.14 -14.11 -5.56
N GLN A 272 -29.23 -14.74 -5.10
CA GLN A 272 -29.88 -14.39 -3.82
C GLN A 272 -29.00 -14.78 -2.62
N THR A 273 -28.37 -15.94 -2.64
CA THR A 273 -27.43 -16.38 -1.60
C THR A 273 -26.20 -15.47 -1.56
N LEU A 274 -25.68 -15.07 -2.72
CA LEU A 274 -24.55 -14.14 -2.80
C LEU A 274 -24.93 -12.74 -2.33
N ALA A 275 -26.17 -12.29 -2.53
CA ALA A 275 -26.67 -11.03 -1.99
C ALA A 275 -26.63 -10.99 -0.45
N ALA A 276 -27.06 -12.08 0.21
CA ALA A 276 -26.94 -12.21 1.67
C ALA A 276 -25.47 -12.18 2.12
N ARG A 277 -24.58 -12.92 1.44
CA ARG A 277 -23.15 -12.90 1.73
C ARG A 277 -22.51 -11.52 1.53
N LEU A 278 -22.97 -10.71 0.59
CA LEU A 278 -22.55 -9.32 0.42
C LEU A 278 -22.97 -8.45 1.61
N ASP A 279 -24.20 -8.63 2.12
CA ASP A 279 -24.65 -7.92 3.33
C ASP A 279 -23.79 -8.31 4.55
N ASP A 280 -23.48 -9.59 4.74
CA ASP A 280 -22.60 -10.08 5.81
C ASP A 280 -21.17 -9.55 5.66
N SER A 281 -20.63 -9.56 4.44
CA SER A 281 -19.28 -9.02 4.16
C SER A 281 -19.21 -7.52 4.42
N THR A 282 -20.29 -6.79 4.11
CA THR A 282 -20.39 -5.36 4.41
C THR A 282 -20.42 -5.11 5.92
N ALA A 283 -21.16 -5.91 6.67
CA ALA A 283 -21.19 -5.83 8.13
C ALA A 283 -19.83 -6.13 8.75
N HIS A 284 -19.12 -7.13 8.21
CA HIS A 284 -17.76 -7.47 8.64
C HIS A 284 -16.76 -6.31 8.39
N PHE A 285 -16.81 -5.71 7.18
CA PHE A 285 -15.99 -4.54 6.87
C PHE A 285 -16.27 -3.38 7.85
N ARG A 286 -17.53 -3.05 8.09
CA ARG A 286 -17.90 -1.98 9.02
C ARG A 286 -17.44 -2.27 10.44
N ALA A 287 -17.49 -3.53 10.90
CA ALA A 287 -16.96 -3.92 12.19
C ALA A 287 -15.43 -3.74 12.28
N ALA A 288 -14.71 -4.11 11.23
CA ALA A 288 -13.25 -3.90 11.13
C ALA A 288 -12.91 -2.40 11.11
N ALA A 289 -13.61 -1.61 10.29
CA ALA A 289 -13.43 -0.16 10.21
C ALA A 289 -13.68 0.53 11.55
N ARG A 290 -14.74 0.13 12.28
CA ARG A 290 -15.02 0.61 13.64
C ARG A 290 -13.91 0.32 14.64
N ARG A 291 -13.30 -0.86 14.58
CA ARG A 291 -12.17 -1.21 15.46
C ARG A 291 -10.96 -0.34 15.14
N PHE A 292 -10.65 -0.19 13.86
CA PHE A 292 -9.55 0.67 13.39
C PHE A 292 -9.73 2.12 13.84
N THR A 293 -10.91 2.74 13.60
CA THR A 293 -11.18 4.13 13.98
C THR A 293 -11.16 4.33 15.50
N ARG A 294 -11.60 3.37 16.29
CA ARG A 294 -11.51 3.46 17.76
C ARG A 294 -10.06 3.45 18.26
N LEU A 295 -9.21 2.60 17.69
CA LEU A 295 -7.79 2.58 18.03
C LEU A 295 -7.09 3.85 17.57
N LEU A 296 -7.43 4.32 16.38
CA LEU A 296 -6.90 5.57 15.85
C LEU A 296 -7.27 6.77 16.73
N LYS A 297 -8.50 6.83 17.26
CA LYS A 297 -8.92 7.87 18.21
C LYS A 297 -8.13 7.81 19.51
N ARG A 298 -7.80 6.63 20.02
CA ARG A 298 -6.93 6.49 21.20
C ARG A 298 -5.51 6.96 20.91
N ALA A 299 -4.93 6.50 19.80
CA ALA A 299 -3.60 6.95 19.39
C ALA A 299 -3.53 8.46 19.11
N SER A 300 -4.64 9.10 18.73
CA SER A 300 -4.70 10.53 18.48
C SER A 300 -4.53 11.41 19.73
N GLU A 301 -4.59 10.84 20.92
CA GLU A 301 -4.31 11.57 22.18
C GLU A 301 -2.81 11.85 22.31
N ASP A 302 -1.95 10.98 21.77
CA ASP A 302 -0.50 11.04 21.91
C ASP A 302 0.23 11.36 20.59
N GLU A 303 -0.37 11.04 19.42
CA GLU A 303 0.29 11.14 18.12
C GLU A 303 -0.39 12.18 17.18
N PRO A 304 0.32 13.23 16.73
CA PRO A 304 -0.24 14.28 15.85
C PRO A 304 -0.73 13.75 14.50
N GLU A 305 -0.04 12.76 13.92
CA GLU A 305 -0.41 12.20 12.62
C GLU A 305 -1.66 11.31 12.72
N ALA A 306 -1.81 10.56 13.81
CA ALA A 306 -3.05 9.85 14.11
C ALA A 306 -4.23 10.82 14.25
N THR A 307 -4.02 11.99 14.90
CA THR A 307 -5.02 13.06 15.00
C THR A 307 -5.46 13.57 13.63
N LYS A 308 -4.51 13.80 12.71
CA LYS A 308 -4.82 14.24 11.34
C LYS A 308 -5.65 13.22 10.58
N LEU A 309 -5.29 11.95 10.68
CA LEU A 309 -6.05 10.90 10.00
C LEU A 309 -7.43 10.71 10.62
N ALA A 310 -7.55 10.73 11.95
CA ALA A 310 -8.83 10.64 12.64
C ALA A 310 -9.78 11.76 12.20
N PHE A 311 -9.29 13.00 12.16
CA PHE A 311 -10.04 14.15 11.68
C PHE A 311 -10.49 14.00 10.21
N ARG A 312 -9.59 13.53 9.32
CA ARG A 312 -9.95 13.28 7.92
C ARG A 312 -11.07 12.25 7.77
N LEU A 313 -11.01 11.18 8.55
CA LEU A 313 -12.04 10.14 8.53
C LEU A 313 -13.39 10.66 9.08
N GLU A 314 -13.36 11.54 10.07
CA GLU A 314 -14.56 12.23 10.57
C GLU A 314 -15.23 13.08 9.49
N VAL A 315 -14.43 13.94 8.83
CA VAL A 315 -14.93 14.86 7.78
C VAL A 315 -15.61 14.09 6.63
N VAL A 316 -15.11 12.90 6.26
CA VAL A 316 -15.70 12.10 5.18
C VAL A 316 -16.82 11.17 5.64
N GLY A 317 -17.32 11.32 6.87
CA GLY A 317 -18.42 10.52 7.42
C GLY A 317 -18.06 9.06 7.71
N GLN A 318 -16.77 8.75 7.82
CA GLN A 318 -16.26 7.46 8.25
C GLN A 318 -16.04 7.41 9.78
N ALA A 319 -16.34 8.50 10.47
CA ALA A 319 -16.42 8.51 11.93
C ALA A 319 -17.59 7.65 12.37
N VAL A 320 -17.26 6.61 13.03
CA VAL A 320 -18.23 5.67 13.54
C VAL A 320 -18.73 6.20 14.87
N GLU A 321 -20.03 6.50 14.94
CA GLU A 321 -20.73 6.52 16.21
C GLU A 321 -20.66 5.19 16.94
#